data_087366ce0c4c6286faf8007c2b9cb0e4
#
_entry.id   087366ce0c4c6286faf8007c2b9cb0e4
#
_cell.length_a   1.000
_cell.length_b   1.000
_cell.length_c   1.000
_cell.angle_alpha   90.00
_cell.angle_beta   90.00
_cell.angle_gamma   90.00
#
_symmetry.space_group_name_H-M   'P 1'
#
loop_
_entity.id
_entity.type
_entity.pdbx_description
1 polymer ?
#
loop_
_entity_poly.entity_id
_entity_poly.type
_entity_poly.pdbx_seq_one_letter_code
_entity_poly.pdbx_strand_id
1 'polypeptide(L)'
;DYHKKIWRHRVSVILKYAVVAAVVLLAIFGIRYYMNNRTFMGYSIASTTERSDTMTTKYAPFGDKILKYSRDGVSYTDDTNSLLFSITYTMQDPILALSQKAGAVADKNGSQIYIFDQEKQMGQITTLLPIKHIAISNQGVVAVLMEESKSSKLEIYSADGTMIGDGIFDLEDAGYPMNLSISSDGTKIAIAFAQISGSKFNSSVAVYNFDNVGENYVDHLVFAKNYTDYMIPELHYFDASTLVAVGDGILGFYQGSQIPEIVNEVTIENEIKSVFYGENMVGLVFETVEGKMLTLYDAKGNLVTQIPFTMDYDNIRIADNRVLIYNDTEMGLYSFSGKECFRQTFETSMVDIFTTKSRSKYLFIYTNETQLVKLQ
;
A
#
# COMPACT_ATOMS: atom_id res chain seq x y z
N ASP A 1 29.41 -11.11 55.12
CA ASP A 1 28.80 -9.76 55.06
C ASP A 1 29.27 -8.86 53.90
N TYR A 2 30.55 -9.00 53.45
CA TYR A 2 31.13 -8.19 52.38
C TYR A 2 30.45 -8.39 51.01
N HIS A 3 30.20 -9.65 50.59
CA HIS A 3 29.50 -9.97 49.36
C HIS A 3 28.07 -9.45 49.31
N LYS A 4 27.38 -9.43 50.45
CA LYS A 4 26.01 -8.91 50.57
C LYS A 4 25.95 -7.38 50.43
N LYS A 5 26.99 -6.67 50.89
CA LYS A 5 27.13 -5.20 50.69
C LYS A 5 27.40 -4.84 49.24
N ILE A 6 28.34 -5.57 48.58
CA ILE A 6 28.65 -5.36 47.16
C ILE A 6 27.43 -5.66 46.28
N TRP A 7 26.71 -6.76 46.55
CA TRP A 7 25.51 -7.12 45.83
C TRP A 7 24.43 -6.04 45.96
N ARG A 8 24.17 -5.55 47.19
CA ARG A 8 23.21 -4.47 47.44
C ARG A 8 23.58 -3.19 46.71
N HIS A 9 24.88 -2.84 46.70
CA HIS A 9 25.36 -1.64 45.98
C HIS A 9 25.14 -1.79 44.47
N ARG A 10 25.50 -2.94 43.88
CA ARG A 10 25.26 -3.22 42.44
C ARG A 10 23.77 -3.18 42.07
N VAL A 11 22.93 -3.81 42.87
CA VAL A 11 21.47 -3.74 42.67
C VAL A 11 20.95 -2.33 42.76
N SER A 12 21.40 -1.54 43.74
CA SER A 12 21.01 -0.12 43.86
C SER A 12 21.44 0.73 42.66
N VAL A 13 22.63 0.48 42.12
CA VAL A 13 23.15 1.17 40.93
C VAL A 13 22.34 0.77 39.69
N ILE A 14 22.07 -0.53 39.49
CA ILE A 14 21.24 -1.03 38.40
C ILE A 14 19.84 -0.45 38.49
N LEU A 15 19.24 -0.40 39.70
CA LEU A 15 17.91 0.15 39.90
C LEU A 15 17.84 1.64 39.56
N LYS A 16 18.88 2.41 39.90
CA LYS A 16 18.97 3.85 39.53
C LYS A 16 18.98 4.03 38.00
N TYR A 17 19.82 3.25 37.30
CA TYR A 17 19.83 3.32 35.81
C TYR A 17 18.52 2.83 35.20
N ALA A 18 17.89 1.79 35.76
CA ALA A 18 16.58 1.34 35.30
C ALA A 18 15.50 2.40 35.50
N VAL A 19 15.49 3.12 36.62
CA VAL A 19 14.57 4.24 36.87
C VAL A 19 14.81 5.38 35.87
N VAL A 20 16.07 5.76 35.65
CA VAL A 20 16.41 6.81 34.66
C VAL A 20 15.96 6.37 33.24
N ALA A 21 16.23 5.13 32.84
CA ALA A 21 15.76 4.60 31.56
C ALA A 21 14.24 4.61 31.44
N ALA A 22 13.53 4.22 32.49
CA ALA A 22 12.06 4.26 32.53
C ALA A 22 11.51 5.70 32.39
N VAL A 23 12.11 6.68 33.06
CA VAL A 23 11.73 8.09 32.95
C VAL A 23 11.98 8.61 31.54
N VAL A 24 13.12 8.26 30.92
CA VAL A 24 13.41 8.65 29.53
C VAL A 24 12.40 8.01 28.56
N LEU A 25 12.08 6.72 28.72
CA LEU A 25 11.08 6.05 27.89
C LEU A 25 9.68 6.67 28.05
N LEU A 26 9.29 7.01 29.29
CA LEU A 26 8.02 7.71 29.56
C LEU A 26 7.99 9.10 28.92
N ALA A 27 9.09 9.84 28.97
CA ALA A 27 9.22 11.16 28.34
C ALA A 27 9.10 11.02 26.78
N ILE A 28 9.79 10.06 26.18
CA ILE A 28 9.70 9.78 24.73
C ILE A 28 8.27 9.41 24.37
N PHE A 29 7.64 8.52 25.14
CA PHE A 29 6.25 8.12 24.93
C PHE A 29 5.30 9.32 25.03
N GLY A 30 5.45 10.15 26.06
CA GLY A 30 4.63 11.36 26.26
C GLY A 30 4.78 12.36 25.10
N ILE A 31 6.02 12.59 24.63
CA ILE A 31 6.28 13.48 23.49
C ILE A 31 5.64 12.90 22.22
N ARG A 32 5.81 11.59 21.94
CA ARG A 32 5.19 10.93 20.78
C ARG A 32 3.67 10.99 20.84
N TYR A 33 3.09 10.70 22.02
CA TYR A 33 1.65 10.79 22.23
C TYR A 33 1.13 12.20 21.97
N TYR A 34 1.79 13.22 22.53
CA TYR A 34 1.45 14.63 22.29
C TYR A 34 1.55 14.99 20.81
N MET A 35 2.63 14.62 20.13
CA MET A 35 2.83 14.91 18.71
C MET A 35 1.80 14.22 17.83
N ASN A 36 1.38 13.00 18.13
CA ASN A 36 0.40 12.25 17.36
C ASN A 36 -1.03 12.81 17.54
N ASN A 37 -1.35 13.31 18.74
CA ASN A 37 -2.69 13.82 19.08
C ASN A 37 -2.79 15.36 19.05
N ARG A 38 -1.77 16.04 18.53
CA ARG A 38 -1.79 17.50 18.41
C ARG A 38 -2.91 17.93 17.45
N THR A 39 -3.77 18.83 17.94
CA THR A 39 -4.80 19.49 17.14
C THR A 39 -4.24 20.75 16.47
N PHE A 40 -4.80 21.06 15.32
CA PHE A 40 -4.49 22.26 14.56
C PHE A 40 -5.77 23.09 14.42
N MET A 41 -5.65 24.41 14.52
CA MET A 41 -6.81 25.32 14.49
C MET A 41 -6.90 26.08 13.16
N GLY A 42 -5.89 25.97 12.32
CA GLY A 42 -5.84 26.65 11.03
C GLY A 42 -4.70 26.13 10.15
N TYR A 43 -4.52 26.79 9.05
CA TYR A 43 -3.44 26.51 8.11
C TYR A 43 -2.86 27.78 7.51
N SER A 44 -1.67 27.68 6.97
CA SER A 44 -1.04 28.72 6.15
C SER A 44 -0.42 28.11 4.91
N ILE A 45 -0.45 28.85 3.80
CA ILE A 45 0.22 28.46 2.56
C ILE A 45 1.68 28.87 2.69
N ALA A 46 2.59 27.90 2.66
CA ALA A 46 4.03 28.14 2.76
C ALA A 46 4.65 28.49 1.41
N SER A 47 4.17 27.85 0.33
CA SER A 47 4.57 28.16 -1.05
C SER A 47 3.49 27.72 -2.02
N THR A 48 3.45 28.36 -3.18
CA THR A 48 2.60 28.01 -4.31
C THR A 48 3.48 27.87 -5.54
N THR A 49 3.27 26.82 -6.32
CA THR A 49 3.99 26.53 -7.56
C THR A 49 2.98 26.29 -8.67
N GLU A 50 3.11 27.01 -9.79
CA GLU A 50 2.24 26.85 -10.96
C GLU A 50 2.42 25.47 -11.61
N ARG A 51 1.34 24.99 -12.23
CA ARG A 51 1.30 23.71 -12.92
C ARG A 51 0.60 23.85 -14.27
N SER A 52 1.07 23.05 -15.23
CA SER A 52 0.50 22.95 -16.57
C SER A 52 0.08 21.51 -16.93
N ASP A 53 -0.24 20.70 -15.93
CA ASP A 53 -0.63 19.31 -16.16
C ASP A 53 -2.03 19.24 -16.80
N THR A 54 -2.27 18.16 -17.55
CA THR A 54 -3.59 17.92 -18.15
C THR A 54 -4.60 17.44 -17.12
N MET A 55 -5.89 17.64 -17.37
CA MET A 55 -6.98 17.20 -16.48
C MET A 55 -7.03 15.66 -16.30
N THR A 56 -6.41 14.91 -17.20
CA THR A 56 -6.35 13.43 -17.14
C THR A 56 -5.12 12.90 -16.41
N THR A 57 -4.26 13.79 -15.92
CA THR A 57 -3.06 13.40 -15.15
C THR A 57 -3.47 12.86 -13.79
N LYS A 58 -3.01 11.66 -13.49
CA LYS A 58 -3.13 11.00 -12.17
C LYS A 58 -1.83 11.19 -11.39
N TYR A 59 -1.94 11.16 -10.07
CA TYR A 59 -0.83 11.39 -9.16
C TYR A 59 -0.69 10.22 -8.20
N ALA A 60 0.56 9.89 -7.84
CA ALA A 60 0.86 8.89 -6.84
C ALA A 60 2.08 9.30 -6.01
N PRO A 61 2.13 8.98 -4.70
CA PRO A 61 3.35 9.15 -3.93
C PRO A 61 4.38 8.11 -4.38
N PHE A 62 5.62 8.53 -4.61
CA PHE A 62 6.72 7.62 -4.95
C PHE A 62 7.98 8.05 -4.23
N GLY A 63 8.42 7.25 -3.25
CA GLY A 63 9.43 7.68 -2.29
C GLY A 63 8.96 8.92 -1.51
N ASP A 64 9.71 10.01 -1.58
CA ASP A 64 9.40 11.28 -0.90
C ASP A 64 8.87 12.37 -1.86
N LYS A 65 8.51 12.01 -3.09
CA LYS A 65 8.11 12.92 -4.15
C LYS A 65 6.86 12.44 -4.87
N ILE A 66 6.48 13.11 -5.95
CA ILE A 66 5.26 12.88 -6.70
C ILE A 66 5.56 12.27 -8.06
N LEU A 67 4.90 11.15 -8.33
CA LEU A 67 4.79 10.59 -9.65
C LEU A 67 3.51 11.08 -10.32
N LYS A 68 3.62 11.55 -11.55
CA LYS A 68 2.52 11.92 -12.42
C LYS A 68 2.45 10.95 -13.57
N TYR A 69 1.28 10.43 -13.89
CA TYR A 69 1.12 9.55 -15.05
C TYR A 69 -0.18 9.82 -15.78
N SER A 70 -0.17 9.60 -17.07
CA SER A 70 -1.30 9.79 -17.97
C SER A 70 -1.22 8.79 -19.12
N ARG A 71 -2.05 8.95 -20.13
CA ARG A 71 -1.98 8.17 -21.36
C ARG A 71 -0.72 8.46 -22.20
N ASP A 72 -0.10 9.60 -21.99
CA ASP A 72 0.99 10.11 -22.84
C ASP A 72 2.38 9.95 -22.20
N GLY A 73 2.43 9.56 -20.92
CA GLY A 73 3.70 9.39 -20.24
C GLY A 73 3.61 9.35 -18.73
N VAL A 74 4.76 9.10 -18.11
CA VAL A 74 4.99 9.21 -16.67
C VAL A 74 6.12 10.19 -16.42
N SER A 75 5.98 11.03 -15.38
CA SER A 75 7.00 11.96 -14.95
C SER A 75 7.14 11.96 -13.44
N TYR A 76 8.36 12.13 -12.96
CA TYR A 76 8.69 12.20 -11.54
C TYR A 76 9.17 13.60 -11.22
N THR A 77 8.52 14.24 -10.26
CA THR A 77 8.79 15.65 -9.90
C THR A 77 9.00 15.78 -8.40
N ASP A 78 9.80 16.77 -8.01
CA ASP A 78 9.92 17.14 -6.60
C ASP A 78 8.72 17.99 -6.12
N ASP A 79 8.75 18.39 -4.86
CA ASP A 79 7.72 19.20 -4.20
C ASP A 79 7.64 20.64 -4.74
N THR A 80 8.64 21.09 -5.51
CA THR A 80 8.65 22.36 -6.26
C THR A 80 8.21 22.20 -7.72
N ASN A 81 7.70 21.02 -8.10
CA ASN A 81 7.31 20.66 -9.47
C ASN A 81 8.49 20.62 -10.48
N SER A 82 9.74 20.58 -10.00
CA SER A 82 10.90 20.42 -10.87
C SER A 82 10.98 18.99 -11.38
N LEU A 83 11.10 18.83 -12.70
CA LEU A 83 11.18 17.51 -13.36
C LEU A 83 12.51 16.82 -13.02
N LEU A 84 12.43 15.61 -12.53
CA LEU A 84 13.58 14.74 -12.25
C LEU A 84 13.82 13.76 -13.40
N PHE A 85 12.79 13.05 -13.83
CA PHE A 85 12.82 12.26 -15.08
C PHE A 85 11.42 12.17 -15.69
N SER A 86 11.35 11.79 -16.97
CA SER A 86 10.10 11.47 -17.64
C SER A 86 10.29 10.35 -18.66
N ILE A 87 9.21 9.60 -18.89
CA ILE A 87 9.11 8.59 -19.94
C ILE A 87 7.86 8.93 -20.76
N THR A 88 8.04 9.05 -22.07
CA THR A 88 6.92 9.29 -23.00
C THR A 88 6.47 7.97 -23.60
N TYR A 89 5.19 7.73 -23.61
CA TYR A 89 4.53 6.57 -24.21
C TYR A 89 3.14 6.95 -24.71
N THR A 90 2.46 6.04 -25.37
CA THR A 90 1.04 6.19 -25.72
C THR A 90 0.31 4.93 -25.27
N MET A 91 -0.58 5.08 -24.28
CA MET A 91 -1.38 4.00 -23.70
C MET A 91 -2.87 4.36 -23.72
N GLN A 92 -3.74 3.36 -23.81
CA GLN A 92 -5.18 3.57 -23.78
C GLN A 92 -5.71 3.63 -22.34
N ASP A 93 -5.26 2.72 -21.48
CA ASP A 93 -5.68 2.61 -20.07
C ASP A 93 -4.45 2.31 -19.17
N PRO A 94 -3.66 3.35 -18.82
CA PRO A 94 -2.47 3.15 -18.01
C PRO A 94 -2.82 2.72 -16.58
N ILE A 95 -2.28 1.57 -16.18
CA ILE A 95 -2.27 1.06 -14.81
C ILE A 95 -0.88 1.19 -14.22
N LEU A 96 -0.81 1.57 -12.95
CA LEU A 96 0.43 1.83 -12.23
C LEU A 96 0.60 0.84 -11.09
N ALA A 97 1.78 0.21 -11.02
CA ALA A 97 2.24 -0.52 -9.85
C ALA A 97 3.46 0.20 -9.26
N LEU A 98 3.47 0.38 -7.95
CA LEU A 98 4.57 1.03 -7.22
C LEU A 98 5.03 0.16 -6.06
N SER A 99 6.33 0.14 -5.86
CA SER A 99 6.98 -0.29 -4.63
C SER A 99 7.66 0.92 -3.97
N GLN A 100 8.41 0.71 -2.90
CA GLN A 100 9.14 1.82 -2.26
C GLN A 100 10.25 2.41 -3.14
N LYS A 101 10.82 1.62 -4.08
CA LYS A 101 12.03 1.99 -4.86
C LYS A 101 11.84 1.93 -6.37
N ALA A 102 10.87 1.17 -6.86
CA ALA A 102 10.63 0.96 -8.28
C ALA A 102 9.16 1.12 -8.63
N GLY A 103 8.88 1.46 -9.89
CA GLY A 103 7.55 1.59 -10.44
C GLY A 103 7.46 0.94 -11.82
N ALA A 104 6.27 0.48 -12.16
CA ALA A 104 5.94 0.03 -13.51
C ALA A 104 4.60 0.64 -13.93
N VAL A 105 4.54 1.11 -15.16
CA VAL A 105 3.30 1.53 -15.81
C VAL A 105 3.05 0.62 -17.00
N ALA A 106 1.82 0.11 -17.12
CA ALA A 106 1.41 -0.79 -18.19
C ALA A 106 0.10 -0.35 -18.83
N ASP A 107 -0.10 -0.68 -20.09
CA ASP A 107 -1.36 -0.47 -20.78
C ASP A 107 -2.29 -1.66 -20.51
N LYS A 108 -3.34 -1.45 -19.71
CA LYS A 108 -4.34 -2.48 -19.41
C LYS A 108 -5.05 -2.91 -20.70
N ASN A 109 -5.15 -4.21 -20.93
CA ASN A 109 -5.57 -4.82 -22.20
C ASN A 109 -4.70 -4.51 -23.41
N GLY A 110 -3.59 -3.79 -23.23
CA GLY A 110 -2.51 -3.61 -24.20
C GLY A 110 -1.35 -4.56 -23.93
N SER A 111 -0.16 -4.19 -24.41
CA SER A 111 1.05 -5.05 -24.36
C SER A 111 2.32 -4.35 -23.88
N GLN A 112 2.27 -3.06 -23.56
CA GLN A 112 3.46 -2.28 -23.23
C GLN A 112 3.59 -2.09 -21.70
N ILE A 113 4.82 -2.24 -21.19
CA ILE A 113 5.17 -1.96 -19.79
C ILE A 113 6.48 -1.20 -19.78
N TYR A 114 6.55 -0.13 -18.98
CA TYR A 114 7.77 0.63 -18.69
C TYR A 114 8.11 0.49 -17.22
N ILE A 115 9.35 0.13 -16.93
CA ILE A 115 9.90 -0.07 -15.57
C ILE A 115 10.84 1.09 -15.29
N PHE A 116 10.73 1.67 -14.10
CA PHE A 116 11.53 2.82 -13.67
C PHE A 116 11.83 2.76 -12.17
N ASP A 117 12.87 3.46 -11.77
CA ASP A 117 13.18 3.79 -10.38
C ASP A 117 12.94 5.30 -10.13
N GLN A 118 13.46 5.83 -9.03
CA GLN A 118 13.34 7.26 -8.70
C GLN A 118 14.31 8.16 -9.49
N GLU A 119 15.15 7.59 -10.35
CA GLU A 119 16.16 8.31 -11.12
C GLU A 119 15.95 8.21 -12.63
N LYS A 120 15.51 7.02 -13.12
CA LYS A 120 15.48 6.73 -14.56
C LYS A 120 14.55 5.58 -14.94
N GLN A 121 14.33 5.43 -16.22
CA GLN A 121 13.79 4.21 -16.80
C GLN A 121 14.84 3.08 -16.67
N MET A 122 14.40 1.92 -16.17
CA MET A 122 15.23 0.72 -15.99
C MET A 122 15.05 -0.26 -17.14
N GLY A 123 13.81 -0.47 -17.60
CA GLY A 123 13.50 -1.42 -18.67
C GLY A 123 12.18 -1.11 -19.36
N GLN A 124 11.93 -1.91 -20.40
CA GLN A 124 10.67 -1.91 -21.14
C GLN A 124 10.35 -3.35 -21.56
N ILE A 125 9.06 -3.71 -21.49
CA ILE A 125 8.55 -5.02 -21.85
C ILE A 125 7.47 -4.84 -22.91
N THR A 126 7.42 -5.78 -23.86
CA THR A 126 6.30 -5.92 -24.77
C THR A 126 5.80 -7.36 -24.66
N THR A 127 4.58 -7.53 -24.17
CA THR A 127 3.94 -8.85 -24.01
C THR A 127 3.25 -9.29 -25.29
N LEU A 128 3.04 -10.60 -25.43
CA LEU A 128 2.29 -11.17 -26.55
C LEU A 128 0.79 -11.24 -26.30
N LEU A 129 0.38 -11.28 -25.02
CA LEU A 129 -1.00 -11.36 -24.57
C LEU A 129 -1.43 -10.06 -23.88
N PRO A 130 -2.73 -9.77 -23.85
CA PRO A 130 -3.25 -8.57 -23.16
C PRO A 130 -2.98 -8.59 -21.67
N ILE A 131 -2.41 -7.49 -21.17
CA ILE A 131 -2.07 -7.29 -19.75
C ILE A 131 -3.36 -7.05 -18.94
N LYS A 132 -3.53 -7.78 -17.83
CA LYS A 132 -4.64 -7.58 -16.90
C LYS A 132 -4.20 -6.94 -15.60
N HIS A 133 -3.14 -7.47 -14.99
CA HIS A 133 -2.59 -6.98 -13.73
C HIS A 133 -1.07 -6.95 -13.80
N ILE A 134 -0.48 -6.02 -13.06
CA ILE A 134 0.96 -5.95 -12.84
C ILE A 134 1.26 -5.71 -11.37
N ALA A 135 2.36 -6.25 -10.89
CA ALA A 135 2.94 -5.93 -9.59
C ALA A 135 4.45 -5.78 -9.72
N ILE A 136 5.06 -4.96 -8.86
CA ILE A 136 6.50 -4.67 -8.90
C ILE A 136 7.14 -4.75 -7.53
N SER A 137 8.34 -5.33 -7.46
CA SER A 137 9.16 -5.40 -6.25
C SER A 137 10.07 -4.16 -6.10
N ASN A 138 10.75 -4.06 -4.95
CA ASN A 138 11.73 -3.00 -4.71
C ASN A 138 12.97 -3.08 -5.62
N GLN A 139 13.26 -4.26 -6.19
CA GLN A 139 14.36 -4.47 -7.12
C GLN A 139 13.96 -4.23 -8.58
N GLY A 140 12.68 -3.90 -8.83
CA GLY A 140 12.16 -3.72 -10.17
C GLY A 140 11.76 -5.02 -10.87
N VAL A 141 11.65 -6.14 -10.14
CA VAL A 141 11.05 -7.36 -10.69
C VAL A 141 9.57 -7.13 -10.90
N VAL A 142 9.09 -7.37 -12.12
CA VAL A 142 7.69 -7.17 -12.50
C VAL A 142 7.02 -8.51 -12.74
N ALA A 143 5.91 -8.75 -12.05
CA ALA A 143 4.99 -9.84 -12.34
C ALA A 143 3.85 -9.32 -13.19
N VAL A 144 3.56 -10.01 -14.30
CA VAL A 144 2.54 -9.61 -15.27
C VAL A 144 1.54 -10.75 -15.41
N LEU A 145 0.28 -10.48 -15.13
CA LEU A 145 -0.80 -11.42 -15.35
C LEU A 145 -1.54 -11.04 -16.62
N MET A 146 -1.68 -12.00 -17.51
CA MET A 146 -2.28 -11.85 -18.84
C MET A 146 -3.39 -12.84 -19.02
N GLU A 147 -4.31 -12.54 -19.92
CA GLU A 147 -5.46 -13.39 -20.21
C GLU A 147 -5.36 -14.03 -21.60
N GLU A 148 -5.67 -15.29 -21.64
CA GLU A 148 -5.91 -16.08 -22.85
C GLU A 148 -7.30 -16.72 -22.79
N SER A 149 -7.81 -17.29 -23.88
CA SER A 149 -9.21 -17.73 -23.98
C SER A 149 -9.63 -18.80 -22.98
N LYS A 150 -8.72 -19.67 -22.54
CA LYS A 150 -8.99 -20.79 -21.60
C LYS A 150 -7.99 -20.85 -20.44
N SER A 151 -7.01 -19.99 -20.45
CA SER A 151 -5.96 -19.95 -19.45
C SER A 151 -5.59 -18.51 -19.09
N SER A 152 -4.90 -18.33 -18.00
CA SER A 152 -4.18 -17.11 -17.68
C SER A 152 -2.70 -17.40 -17.63
N LYS A 153 -1.90 -16.44 -18.06
CA LYS A 153 -0.44 -16.56 -18.09
C LYS A 153 0.18 -15.55 -17.14
N LEU A 154 1.07 -16.03 -16.27
CA LEU A 154 1.97 -15.21 -15.48
C LEU A 154 3.31 -15.14 -16.22
N GLU A 155 3.87 -13.96 -16.37
CA GLU A 155 5.26 -13.77 -16.78
C GLU A 155 5.96 -12.89 -15.76
N ILE A 156 7.22 -13.19 -15.49
CA ILE A 156 8.05 -12.50 -14.51
C ILE A 156 9.26 -11.95 -15.22
N TYR A 157 9.51 -10.67 -15.01
CA TYR A 157 10.60 -9.96 -15.68
C TYR A 157 11.52 -9.29 -14.66
N SER A 158 12.81 -9.33 -14.93
CA SER A 158 13.79 -8.50 -14.22
C SER A 158 13.63 -7.02 -14.57
N ALA A 159 14.29 -6.16 -13.81
CA ALA A 159 14.19 -4.71 -13.97
C ALA A 159 14.57 -4.17 -15.35
N ASP A 160 15.43 -4.88 -16.09
CA ASP A 160 15.84 -4.54 -17.46
C ASP A 160 14.86 -5.03 -18.53
N GLY A 161 13.79 -5.74 -18.14
CA GLY A 161 12.79 -6.31 -19.05
C GLY A 161 13.13 -7.72 -19.55
N THR A 162 14.14 -8.38 -19.01
CA THR A 162 14.45 -9.78 -19.34
C THR A 162 13.49 -10.72 -18.61
N MET A 163 12.83 -11.64 -19.33
CA MET A 163 11.96 -12.65 -18.74
C MET A 163 12.77 -13.64 -17.91
N ILE A 164 12.38 -13.84 -16.66
CA ILE A 164 13.09 -14.71 -15.69
C ILE A 164 12.23 -15.86 -15.17
N GLY A 165 10.93 -15.88 -15.49
CA GLY A 165 10.03 -16.97 -15.15
C GLY A 165 8.66 -16.79 -15.78
N ASP A 166 7.92 -17.90 -15.85
CA ASP A 166 6.53 -17.90 -16.34
C ASP A 166 5.71 -19.02 -15.68
N GLY A 167 4.39 -18.92 -15.82
CA GLY A 167 3.43 -19.94 -15.37
C GLY A 167 2.14 -19.83 -16.17
N ILE A 168 1.44 -20.95 -16.34
CA ILE A 168 0.15 -21.01 -17.01
C ILE A 168 -0.88 -21.61 -16.05
N PHE A 169 -2.02 -20.97 -15.94
CA PHE A 169 -3.13 -21.40 -15.08
C PHE A 169 -4.34 -21.74 -15.96
N ASP A 170 -4.77 -22.97 -15.93
CA ASP A 170 -6.02 -23.38 -16.56
C ASP A 170 -7.21 -22.83 -15.76
N LEU A 171 -8.16 -22.18 -16.44
CA LEU A 171 -9.30 -21.54 -15.76
C LEU A 171 -10.28 -22.56 -15.20
N GLU A 172 -10.35 -23.79 -15.71
CA GLU A 172 -11.22 -24.85 -15.17
C GLU A 172 -10.66 -25.41 -13.86
N ASP A 173 -9.33 -25.53 -13.75
CA ASP A 173 -8.65 -26.12 -12.58
C ASP A 173 -8.31 -25.06 -11.51
N ALA A 174 -7.62 -23.99 -11.88
CA ALA A 174 -7.17 -22.95 -10.96
C ALA A 174 -8.24 -21.89 -10.65
N GLY A 175 -9.17 -21.67 -11.57
CA GLY A 175 -10.12 -20.57 -11.52
C GLY A 175 -9.59 -19.30 -12.21
N TYR A 176 -10.40 -18.25 -12.15
CA TYR A 176 -10.06 -16.95 -12.75
C TYR A 176 -9.19 -16.13 -11.81
N PRO A 177 -8.00 -15.69 -12.21
CA PRO A 177 -7.14 -14.87 -11.36
C PRO A 177 -7.71 -13.44 -11.24
N MET A 178 -7.99 -13.04 -10.01
CA MET A 178 -8.62 -11.76 -9.66
C MET A 178 -7.60 -10.65 -9.42
N ASN A 179 -6.48 -11.01 -8.80
CA ASN A 179 -5.46 -10.07 -8.36
C ASN A 179 -4.13 -10.77 -8.17
N LEU A 180 -3.04 -10.00 -8.26
CA LEU A 180 -1.70 -10.48 -7.90
C LEU A 180 -0.97 -9.45 -7.05
N SER A 181 -0.07 -9.93 -6.19
CA SER A 181 0.85 -9.12 -5.41
C SER A 181 2.22 -9.79 -5.35
N ILE A 182 3.29 -8.99 -5.38
CA ILE A 182 4.67 -9.47 -5.31
C ILE A 182 5.32 -9.01 -3.99
N SER A 183 6.10 -9.88 -3.38
CA SER A 183 6.87 -9.52 -2.19
C SER A 183 7.93 -8.46 -2.50
N SER A 184 8.29 -7.63 -1.52
CA SER A 184 9.20 -6.51 -1.74
C SER A 184 10.61 -6.92 -2.19
N ASP A 185 11.02 -8.17 -1.92
CA ASP A 185 12.26 -8.80 -2.39
C ASP A 185 12.14 -9.42 -3.80
N GLY A 186 10.93 -9.44 -4.39
CA GLY A 186 10.69 -9.96 -5.74
C GLY A 186 10.71 -11.49 -5.87
N THR A 187 10.80 -12.22 -4.77
CA THR A 187 10.94 -13.69 -4.80
C THR A 187 9.61 -14.44 -4.75
N LYS A 188 8.57 -13.84 -4.16
CA LYS A 188 7.26 -14.48 -4.00
C LYS A 188 6.16 -13.70 -4.69
N ILE A 189 5.27 -14.43 -5.36
CA ILE A 189 4.08 -13.89 -6.02
C ILE A 189 2.86 -14.58 -5.42
N ALA A 190 1.94 -13.78 -4.91
CA ALA A 190 0.64 -14.24 -4.47
C ALA A 190 -0.41 -13.94 -5.54
N ILE A 191 -1.27 -14.91 -5.84
CA ILE A 191 -2.38 -14.75 -6.78
C ILE A 191 -3.66 -15.18 -6.08
N ALA A 192 -4.69 -14.35 -6.17
CA ALA A 192 -6.05 -14.71 -5.76
C ALA A 192 -6.82 -15.23 -6.97
N PHE A 193 -7.38 -16.42 -6.87
CA PHE A 193 -8.22 -17.02 -7.90
C PHE A 193 -9.67 -17.08 -7.42
N ALA A 194 -10.60 -16.84 -8.32
CA ALA A 194 -12.03 -17.04 -8.09
C ALA A 194 -12.53 -18.23 -8.93
N GLN A 195 -13.31 -19.10 -8.31
CA GLN A 195 -13.91 -20.26 -8.95
C GLN A 195 -15.39 -20.31 -8.63
N ILE A 196 -16.22 -20.58 -9.63
CA ILE A 196 -17.64 -20.80 -9.46
C ILE A 196 -17.92 -22.30 -9.51
N SER A 197 -18.42 -22.85 -8.41
CA SER A 197 -18.82 -24.26 -8.32
C SER A 197 -20.31 -24.36 -7.98
N GLY A 198 -21.13 -24.62 -8.99
CA GLY A 198 -22.57 -24.59 -8.85
C GLY A 198 -23.09 -23.18 -8.56
N SER A 199 -23.74 -22.98 -7.39
CA SER A 199 -24.22 -21.68 -6.93
C SER A 199 -23.29 -20.99 -5.92
N LYS A 200 -22.10 -21.54 -5.67
CA LYS A 200 -21.17 -21.04 -4.66
C LYS A 200 -19.96 -20.37 -5.32
N PHE A 201 -19.55 -19.25 -4.73
CA PHE A 201 -18.27 -18.63 -5.01
C PHE A 201 -17.22 -19.20 -4.06
N ASN A 202 -16.11 -19.62 -4.63
CA ASN A 202 -14.94 -20.03 -3.88
C ASN A 202 -13.76 -19.16 -4.36
N SER A 203 -12.87 -18.84 -3.46
CA SER A 203 -11.59 -18.23 -3.82
C SER A 203 -10.44 -19.05 -3.27
N SER A 204 -9.30 -18.97 -3.92
CA SER A 204 -8.05 -19.47 -3.39
C SER A 204 -6.98 -18.42 -3.43
N VAL A 205 -6.11 -18.41 -2.43
CA VAL A 205 -4.89 -17.63 -2.41
C VAL A 205 -3.74 -18.60 -2.58
N ALA A 206 -3.02 -18.49 -3.69
CA ALA A 206 -1.84 -19.29 -4.00
C ALA A 206 -0.59 -18.43 -3.95
N VAL A 207 0.47 -18.95 -3.32
CA VAL A 207 1.77 -18.25 -3.26
C VAL A 207 2.83 -19.10 -3.92
N TYR A 208 3.48 -18.52 -4.90
CA TYR A 208 4.57 -19.07 -5.69
C TYR A 208 5.88 -18.45 -5.23
N ASN A 209 6.93 -19.26 -5.07
CA ASN A 209 8.25 -18.79 -4.69
C ASN A 209 9.25 -19.14 -5.81
N PHE A 210 9.82 -18.13 -6.43
CA PHE A 210 10.78 -18.24 -7.53
C PHE A 210 12.24 -18.17 -7.08
N ASP A 211 12.51 -18.34 -5.79
CA ASP A 211 13.85 -18.52 -5.21
C ASP A 211 14.12 -20.02 -4.95
N ASN A 212 15.32 -20.35 -4.52
CA ASN A 212 15.84 -21.72 -4.28
C ASN A 212 14.89 -22.65 -3.50
N VAL A 213 14.08 -22.13 -2.58
CA VAL A 213 13.10 -22.92 -1.83
C VAL A 213 11.97 -23.40 -2.74
N GLY A 214 11.50 -22.55 -3.63
CA GLY A 214 10.42 -22.86 -4.55
C GLY A 214 10.78 -23.93 -5.58
N GLU A 215 12.07 -24.07 -5.94
CA GLU A 215 12.56 -25.14 -6.83
C GLU A 215 12.25 -26.56 -6.32
N ASN A 216 12.00 -26.71 -5.01
CA ASN A 216 11.64 -28.00 -4.41
C ASN A 216 10.13 -28.31 -4.48
N TYR A 217 9.33 -27.40 -5.02
CA TYR A 217 7.88 -27.50 -5.13
C TYR A 217 7.44 -27.58 -6.59
N VAL A 218 6.38 -28.34 -6.85
CA VAL A 218 5.79 -28.42 -8.18
C VAL A 218 5.28 -27.03 -8.58
N ASP A 219 5.66 -26.57 -9.77
CA ASP A 219 5.29 -25.27 -10.31
C ASP A 219 5.60 -24.09 -9.38
N HIS A 220 6.60 -24.22 -8.49
CA HIS A 220 6.96 -23.24 -7.48
C HIS A 220 5.88 -22.90 -6.46
N LEU A 221 4.78 -23.64 -6.41
CA LEU A 221 3.65 -23.43 -5.49
C LEU A 221 4.03 -23.85 -4.06
N VAL A 222 4.36 -22.90 -3.22
CA VAL A 222 4.78 -23.15 -1.83
C VAL A 222 3.63 -23.11 -0.82
N PHE A 223 2.52 -22.48 -1.18
CA PHE A 223 1.36 -22.36 -0.29
C PHE A 223 0.08 -22.15 -1.11
N ALA A 224 -1.02 -22.77 -0.63
CA ALA A 224 -2.36 -22.51 -1.12
C ALA A 224 -3.39 -22.58 0.01
N LYS A 225 -4.34 -21.67 0.02
CA LYS A 225 -5.48 -21.61 0.95
C LYS A 225 -6.77 -21.41 0.19
N ASN A 226 -7.74 -22.28 0.39
CA ASN A 226 -9.07 -22.15 -0.17
C ASN A 226 -10.00 -21.43 0.81
N TYR A 227 -10.80 -20.52 0.29
CA TYR A 227 -11.86 -19.80 0.99
C TYR A 227 -13.21 -20.17 0.36
N THR A 228 -14.01 -20.89 1.14
CA THR A 228 -15.34 -21.31 0.72
C THR A 228 -16.37 -20.26 1.12
N ASP A 229 -17.24 -19.90 0.19
CA ASP A 229 -18.26 -18.86 0.36
C ASP A 229 -17.69 -17.43 0.58
N TYR A 230 -16.40 -17.19 0.26
CA TYR A 230 -15.81 -15.85 0.25
C TYR A 230 -15.15 -15.56 -1.10
N MET A 231 -15.26 -14.31 -1.53
CA MET A 231 -14.49 -13.77 -2.64
C MET A 231 -13.28 -13.01 -2.10
N ILE A 232 -12.09 -13.23 -2.67
CA ILE A 232 -10.85 -12.53 -2.29
C ILE A 232 -10.38 -11.67 -3.47
N PRO A 233 -10.92 -10.45 -3.64
CA PRO A 233 -10.59 -9.59 -4.77
C PRO A 233 -9.24 -8.89 -4.65
N GLU A 234 -8.64 -8.82 -3.46
CA GLU A 234 -7.41 -8.05 -3.26
C GLU A 234 -6.38 -8.82 -2.44
N LEU A 235 -5.12 -8.67 -2.87
CA LEU A 235 -3.92 -9.14 -2.19
C LEU A 235 -2.92 -8.00 -2.06
N HIS A 236 -2.26 -7.89 -0.92
CA HIS A 236 -1.22 -6.89 -0.73
C HIS A 236 -0.06 -7.42 0.11
N TYR A 237 1.15 -7.46 -0.47
CA TYR A 237 2.38 -7.65 0.28
C TYR A 237 2.82 -6.33 0.91
N PHE A 238 2.93 -6.28 2.24
CA PHE A 238 3.47 -5.12 2.95
C PHE A 238 5.00 -5.06 2.86
N ASP A 239 5.64 -6.23 2.89
CA ASP A 239 7.09 -6.37 2.86
C ASP A 239 7.52 -7.70 2.17
N ALA A 240 8.72 -8.17 2.44
CA ALA A 240 9.23 -9.44 1.88
C ALA A 240 8.54 -10.69 2.46
N SER A 241 7.83 -10.58 3.57
CA SER A 241 7.35 -11.74 4.34
C SER A 241 5.89 -11.67 4.77
N THR A 242 5.24 -10.53 4.63
CA THR A 242 3.92 -10.27 5.20
C THR A 242 2.91 -9.93 4.11
N LEU A 243 1.88 -10.76 3.97
CA LEU A 243 0.82 -10.65 2.98
C LEU A 243 -0.54 -10.52 3.67
N VAL A 244 -1.43 -9.68 3.15
CA VAL A 244 -2.85 -9.67 3.49
C VAL A 244 -3.68 -10.04 2.27
N ALA A 245 -4.71 -10.87 2.50
CA ALA A 245 -5.79 -11.14 1.56
C ALA A 245 -7.06 -10.45 2.08
N VAL A 246 -7.67 -9.63 1.27
CA VAL A 246 -8.89 -8.91 1.60
C VAL A 246 -10.05 -9.53 0.85
N GLY A 247 -10.98 -10.12 1.61
CA GLY A 247 -12.20 -10.71 1.09
C GLY A 247 -13.44 -9.89 1.44
N ASP A 248 -14.56 -10.27 0.85
CA ASP A 248 -15.88 -9.64 1.07
C ASP A 248 -16.44 -9.85 2.48
N GLY A 249 -15.95 -10.85 3.21
CA GLY A 249 -16.34 -11.15 4.60
C GLY A 249 -15.19 -11.65 5.47
N ILE A 250 -13.94 -11.58 5.00
CA ILE A 250 -12.78 -12.10 5.72
C ILE A 250 -11.52 -11.35 5.34
N LEU A 251 -10.63 -11.16 6.32
CA LEU A 251 -9.22 -10.79 6.10
C LEU A 251 -8.34 -11.97 6.47
N GLY A 252 -7.46 -12.38 5.57
CA GLY A 252 -6.42 -13.38 5.85
C GLY A 252 -5.06 -12.72 5.96
N PHE A 253 -4.35 -12.94 7.06
CA PHE A 253 -2.99 -12.43 7.29
C PHE A 253 -2.00 -13.57 7.27
N TYR A 254 -0.95 -13.43 6.48
CA TYR A 254 0.06 -14.46 6.27
C TYR A 254 1.45 -13.89 6.55
N GLN A 255 2.31 -14.72 7.13
CA GLN A 255 3.69 -14.34 7.39
C GLN A 255 4.64 -15.52 7.11
N GLY A 256 5.75 -15.25 6.44
CA GLY A 256 6.80 -16.22 6.17
C GLY A 256 7.81 -15.70 5.15
N SER A 257 9.09 -15.86 5.43
CA SER A 257 10.15 -15.36 4.55
C SER A 257 10.27 -16.15 3.24
N GLN A 258 9.98 -17.46 3.26
CA GLN A 258 10.06 -18.33 2.10
C GLN A 258 8.72 -19.04 1.82
N ILE A 259 8.09 -19.58 2.85
CA ILE A 259 6.80 -20.25 2.81
C ILE A 259 5.90 -19.47 3.78
N PRO A 260 4.81 -18.86 3.31
CA PRO A 260 3.88 -18.16 4.19
C PRO A 260 3.03 -19.15 5.00
N GLU A 261 2.71 -18.75 6.23
CA GLU A 261 1.75 -19.41 7.10
C GLU A 261 0.65 -18.42 7.49
N ILE A 262 -0.54 -18.92 7.78
CA ILE A 262 -1.65 -18.09 8.27
C ILE A 262 -1.33 -17.69 9.72
N VAL A 263 -1.24 -16.39 9.98
CA VAL A 263 -1.01 -15.86 11.34
C VAL A 263 -2.30 -15.41 12.00
N ASN A 264 -3.27 -14.95 11.19
CA ASN A 264 -4.59 -14.54 11.68
C ASN A 264 -5.62 -14.56 10.55
N GLU A 265 -6.88 -14.79 10.92
CA GLU A 265 -8.05 -14.58 10.06
C GLU A 265 -9.07 -13.77 10.84
N VAL A 266 -9.56 -12.68 10.25
CA VAL A 266 -10.53 -11.79 10.87
C VAL A 266 -11.82 -11.82 10.05
N THR A 267 -12.90 -12.29 10.65
CA THR A 267 -14.22 -12.27 10.02
C THR A 267 -14.77 -10.84 10.01
N ILE A 268 -15.29 -10.41 8.88
CA ILE A 268 -15.88 -9.10 8.66
C ILE A 268 -17.37 -9.30 8.42
N GLU A 269 -18.20 -8.78 9.34
CA GLU A 269 -19.66 -8.93 9.26
C GLU A 269 -20.32 -7.83 8.41
N ASN A 270 -19.69 -6.66 8.32
CA ASN A 270 -20.22 -5.51 7.59
C ASN A 270 -19.68 -5.49 6.14
N GLU A 271 -20.50 -4.96 5.24
CA GLU A 271 -20.08 -4.74 3.85
C GLU A 271 -18.93 -3.73 3.77
N ILE A 272 -17.80 -4.15 3.18
CA ILE A 272 -16.64 -3.29 2.95
C ILE A 272 -16.95 -2.35 1.78
N LYS A 273 -16.87 -1.05 2.01
CA LYS A 273 -17.08 -0.03 0.98
C LYS A 273 -15.79 0.37 0.28
N SER A 274 -14.68 0.39 1.01
CA SER A 274 -13.37 0.75 0.46
C SER A 274 -12.25 0.12 1.29
N VAL A 275 -11.13 -0.15 0.62
CA VAL A 275 -9.90 -0.67 1.21
C VAL A 275 -8.78 0.32 0.97
N PHE A 276 -7.97 0.59 1.97
CA PHE A 276 -6.81 1.48 1.90
C PHE A 276 -5.62 0.83 2.61
N TYR A 277 -4.44 1.07 2.07
CA TYR A 277 -3.21 0.51 2.61
C TYR A 277 -2.31 1.61 3.16
N GLY A 278 -1.72 1.36 4.33
CA GLY A 278 -0.60 2.09 4.89
C GLY A 278 0.68 1.26 4.81
N GLU A 279 1.77 1.75 5.38
CA GLU A 279 3.08 1.08 5.32
C GLU A 279 3.03 -0.38 5.84
N ASN A 280 2.31 -0.63 6.94
CA ASN A 280 2.13 -1.97 7.53
C ASN A 280 0.69 -2.12 8.07
N MET A 281 -0.28 -1.59 7.39
CA MET A 281 -1.68 -1.57 7.83
C MET A 281 -2.63 -1.68 6.67
N VAL A 282 -3.79 -2.28 6.92
CA VAL A 282 -4.95 -2.25 6.04
C VAL A 282 -6.09 -1.53 6.75
N GLY A 283 -6.74 -0.62 6.05
CA GLY A 283 -7.90 0.12 6.50
C GLY A 283 -9.14 -0.26 5.70
N LEU A 284 -10.22 -0.56 6.39
CA LEU A 284 -11.52 -0.86 5.81
C LEU A 284 -12.52 0.22 6.19
N VAL A 285 -13.27 0.70 5.23
CA VAL A 285 -14.38 1.62 5.48
C VAL A 285 -15.70 0.88 5.39
N PHE A 286 -16.54 1.11 6.39
CA PHE A 286 -17.90 0.58 6.51
C PHE A 286 -18.91 1.72 6.58
N GLU A 287 -20.11 1.50 6.03
CA GLU A 287 -21.28 2.35 6.33
C GLU A 287 -21.85 1.96 7.69
N THR A 288 -22.27 2.95 8.47
CA THR A 288 -22.95 2.79 9.74
C THR A 288 -24.20 3.66 9.79
N VAL A 289 -25.06 3.45 10.79
CA VAL A 289 -26.28 4.27 10.96
C VAL A 289 -25.92 5.74 11.24
N GLU A 290 -24.77 6.00 11.87
CA GLU A 290 -24.34 7.35 12.28
C GLU A 290 -23.35 8.00 11.28
N GLY A 291 -23.01 7.33 10.18
CA GLY A 291 -22.04 7.79 9.19
C GLY A 291 -21.14 6.65 8.70
N LYS A 292 -19.85 6.90 8.67
CA LYS A 292 -18.84 5.94 8.18
C LYS A 292 -17.88 5.57 9.31
N MET A 293 -17.35 4.35 9.25
CA MET A 293 -16.35 3.84 10.20
C MET A 293 -15.13 3.36 9.42
N LEU A 294 -13.98 3.96 9.68
CA LEU A 294 -12.70 3.41 9.24
C LEU A 294 -12.13 2.51 10.33
N THR A 295 -11.89 1.26 10.03
CA THR A 295 -11.26 0.29 10.93
C THR A 295 -9.89 -0.07 10.39
N LEU A 296 -8.83 0.12 11.20
CA LEU A 296 -7.45 -0.21 10.83
C LEU A 296 -6.99 -1.49 11.52
N TYR A 297 -6.39 -2.37 10.74
CA TYR A 297 -5.68 -3.56 11.22
C TYR A 297 -4.20 -3.45 10.89
N ASP A 298 -3.33 -3.93 11.80
CA ASP A 298 -1.91 -4.06 11.52
C ASP A 298 -1.64 -5.25 10.58
N ALA A 299 -0.39 -5.40 10.14
CA ALA A 299 0.03 -6.47 9.25
C ALA A 299 -0.07 -7.90 9.85
N LYS A 300 -0.46 -8.03 11.13
CA LYS A 300 -0.74 -9.31 11.81
C LYS A 300 -2.24 -9.52 12.08
N GLY A 301 -3.09 -8.59 11.63
CA GLY A 301 -4.52 -8.65 11.84
C GLY A 301 -5.00 -8.20 13.23
N ASN A 302 -4.16 -7.51 14.00
CA ASN A 302 -4.63 -6.91 15.25
C ASN A 302 -5.35 -5.60 14.95
N LEU A 303 -6.47 -5.37 15.62
CA LEU A 303 -7.18 -4.10 15.54
C LEU A 303 -6.32 -2.97 16.12
N VAL A 304 -6.02 -1.97 15.31
CA VAL A 304 -5.24 -0.79 15.71
C VAL A 304 -6.16 0.30 16.22
N THR A 305 -7.19 0.64 15.45
CA THR A 305 -8.14 1.69 15.80
C THR A 305 -9.42 1.62 14.96
N GLN A 306 -10.45 2.28 15.47
CA GLN A 306 -11.68 2.58 14.75
C GLN A 306 -11.95 4.08 14.80
N ILE A 307 -12.16 4.68 13.64
CA ILE A 307 -12.34 6.13 13.49
C ILE A 307 -13.71 6.38 12.86
N PRO A 308 -14.71 6.84 13.63
CA PRO A 308 -15.97 7.27 13.07
C PRO A 308 -15.80 8.62 12.36
N PHE A 309 -16.42 8.77 11.19
CA PHE A 309 -16.41 10.02 10.46
C PHE A 309 -17.68 10.17 9.61
N THR A 310 -18.04 11.42 9.28
CA THR A 310 -19.30 11.74 8.58
C THR A 310 -19.07 12.41 7.24
N MET A 311 -17.84 12.89 6.98
CA MET A 311 -17.51 13.52 5.69
C MET A 311 -17.55 12.52 4.54
N ASP A 312 -17.85 12.98 3.34
CA ASP A 312 -17.61 12.20 2.14
C ASP A 312 -16.11 12.17 1.82
N TYR A 313 -15.68 11.12 1.14
CA TYR A 313 -14.27 10.93 0.85
C TYR A 313 -14.06 10.33 -0.54
N ASP A 314 -13.01 10.78 -1.20
CA ASP A 314 -12.48 10.17 -2.41
C ASP A 314 -11.26 9.31 -2.09
N ASN A 315 -10.48 9.74 -1.09
CA ASN A 315 -9.25 9.07 -0.68
C ASN A 315 -9.02 9.10 0.83
N ILE A 316 -8.31 8.06 1.29
CA ILE A 316 -7.78 7.94 2.65
C ILE A 316 -6.29 7.60 2.56
N ARG A 317 -5.45 8.36 3.27
CA ARG A 317 -4.02 8.08 3.39
C ARG A 317 -3.66 7.77 4.83
N ILE A 318 -2.96 6.67 5.03
CA ILE A 318 -2.54 6.19 6.35
C ILE A 318 -1.03 6.38 6.43
N ALA A 319 -0.57 7.35 7.21
CA ALA A 319 0.84 7.67 7.35
C ALA A 319 1.14 8.29 8.72
N ASP A 320 2.34 8.08 9.27
CA ASP A 320 2.85 8.73 10.48
C ASP A 320 1.94 8.62 11.71
N ASN A 321 1.27 7.49 11.92
CA ASN A 321 0.27 7.26 12.97
C ASN A 321 -0.93 8.22 12.89
N ARG A 322 -1.28 8.63 11.69
CA ARG A 322 -2.44 9.46 11.39
C ARG A 322 -3.18 8.95 10.17
N VAL A 323 -4.42 9.34 10.07
CA VAL A 323 -5.28 9.11 8.93
C VAL A 323 -5.69 10.45 8.36
N LEU A 324 -5.42 10.64 7.09
CA LEU A 324 -5.90 11.75 6.28
C LEU A 324 -7.08 11.25 5.45
N ILE A 325 -8.26 11.79 5.70
CA ILE A 325 -9.49 11.54 4.94
C ILE A 325 -9.79 12.82 4.15
N TYR A 326 -10.02 12.73 2.85
CA TYR A 326 -10.29 13.91 2.05
C TYR A 326 -11.10 13.60 0.79
N ASN A 327 -11.74 14.63 0.29
CA ASN A 327 -12.34 14.70 -1.04
C ASN A 327 -11.82 15.96 -1.76
N ASP A 328 -12.49 16.35 -2.81
CA ASP A 328 -12.08 17.52 -3.61
C ASP A 328 -12.21 18.87 -2.89
N THR A 329 -12.99 18.98 -1.82
CA THR A 329 -13.24 20.24 -1.12
C THR A 329 -13.03 20.18 0.39
N GLU A 330 -12.87 19.02 0.98
CA GLU A 330 -12.76 18.85 2.43
C GLU A 330 -11.60 17.93 2.82
N MET A 331 -10.93 18.24 3.92
CA MET A 331 -9.87 17.45 4.53
C MET A 331 -10.13 17.26 6.00
N GLY A 332 -10.04 16.00 6.48
CA GLY A 332 -10.03 15.61 7.88
C GLY A 332 -8.73 14.88 8.24
N LEU A 333 -8.11 15.22 9.35
CA LEU A 333 -6.92 14.55 9.87
C LEU A 333 -7.25 13.94 11.23
N TYR A 334 -7.02 12.64 11.38
CA TYR A 334 -7.33 11.87 12.58
C TYR A 334 -6.07 11.19 13.12
N SER A 335 -5.97 11.11 14.44
CA SER A 335 -4.94 10.28 15.08
C SER A 335 -5.41 8.83 15.22
N PHE A 336 -4.49 7.89 15.47
CA PHE A 336 -4.84 6.50 15.75
C PHE A 336 -5.57 6.30 17.10
N SER A 337 -5.70 7.34 17.93
CA SER A 337 -6.60 7.31 19.08
C SER A 337 -8.06 7.63 18.72
N GLY A 338 -8.37 7.83 17.42
CA GLY A 338 -9.70 8.21 16.96
C GLY A 338 -10.01 9.70 17.07
N LYS A 339 -9.04 10.53 17.55
CA LYS A 339 -9.24 11.96 17.74
C LYS A 339 -9.13 12.71 16.41
N GLU A 340 -10.12 13.56 16.09
CA GLU A 340 -10.01 14.54 15.01
C GLU A 340 -8.98 15.61 15.39
N CYS A 341 -7.91 15.70 14.62
CA CYS A 341 -6.80 16.63 14.84
C CYS A 341 -6.94 17.91 14.01
N PHE A 342 -7.63 17.83 12.89
CA PHE A 342 -7.89 18.95 11.98
C PHE A 342 -9.06 18.61 11.08
N ARG A 343 -9.89 19.60 10.75
CA ARG A 343 -10.94 19.51 9.72
C ARG A 343 -11.11 20.87 9.07
N GLN A 344 -11.12 20.90 7.75
CA GLN A 344 -11.26 22.12 6.99
C GLN A 344 -11.94 21.88 5.64
N THR A 345 -12.83 22.80 5.28
CA THR A 345 -13.41 22.91 3.93
C THR A 345 -12.66 23.99 3.17
N PHE A 346 -12.36 23.76 1.90
CA PHE A 346 -11.64 24.63 1.02
C PHE A 346 -12.56 25.16 -0.10
N GLU A 347 -12.38 26.38 -0.51
CA GLU A 347 -13.20 27.01 -1.58
C GLU A 347 -12.84 26.50 -2.97
N THR A 348 -11.58 26.09 -3.17
CA THR A 348 -11.07 25.61 -4.45
C THR A 348 -11.00 24.09 -4.43
N SER A 349 -11.54 23.45 -5.49
CA SER A 349 -11.51 22.01 -5.64
C SER A 349 -10.08 21.48 -5.80
N MET A 350 -9.73 20.51 -4.97
CA MET A 350 -8.43 19.84 -4.94
C MET A 350 -8.48 18.59 -5.82
N VAL A 351 -7.36 18.29 -6.48
CA VAL A 351 -7.19 17.05 -7.24
C VAL A 351 -6.67 15.93 -6.36
N ASP A 352 -5.72 16.26 -5.47
CA ASP A 352 -5.12 15.28 -4.54
C ASP A 352 -4.42 15.99 -3.37
N ILE A 353 -4.15 15.25 -2.27
CA ILE A 353 -3.37 15.73 -1.11
C ILE A 353 -2.29 14.71 -0.77
N PHE A 354 -1.04 15.14 -0.68
CA PHE A 354 0.08 14.31 -0.28
C PHE A 354 0.63 14.70 1.08
N THR A 355 1.02 13.69 1.85
CA THR A 355 1.81 13.87 3.06
C THR A 355 3.25 14.22 2.69
N THR A 356 3.93 14.99 3.54
CA THR A 356 5.36 15.30 3.41
C THR A 356 6.14 14.66 4.55
N LYS A 357 7.48 14.73 4.54
CA LYS A 357 8.30 14.32 5.69
C LYS A 357 7.97 15.07 6.98
N SER A 358 7.29 16.21 6.88
CA SER A 358 6.84 16.99 8.04
C SER A 358 5.40 16.64 8.41
N ARG A 359 5.18 16.21 9.63
CA ARG A 359 3.84 15.85 10.15
C ARG A 359 2.80 16.98 10.18
N SER A 360 3.20 18.21 9.89
CA SER A 360 2.32 19.39 9.83
C SER A 360 2.28 20.04 8.45
N LYS A 361 2.95 19.47 7.46
CA LYS A 361 2.95 20.00 6.09
C LYS A 361 2.36 18.98 5.13
N TYR A 362 1.51 19.48 4.24
CA TYR A 362 0.83 18.70 3.22
C TYR A 362 0.96 19.41 1.89
N LEU A 363 1.08 18.64 0.83
CA LEU A 363 1.14 19.16 -0.53
C LEU A 363 -0.23 19.00 -1.17
N PHE A 364 -0.90 20.11 -1.42
CA PHE A 364 -2.21 20.16 -2.06
C PHE A 364 -2.04 20.36 -3.54
N ILE A 365 -2.64 19.48 -4.31
CA ILE A 365 -2.63 19.50 -5.76
C ILE A 365 -3.94 20.08 -6.23
N TYR A 366 -3.87 21.23 -6.90
CA TYR A 366 -4.99 21.82 -7.61
C TYR A 366 -4.81 21.67 -9.12
N THR A 367 -5.79 22.02 -9.91
CA THR A 367 -5.72 21.92 -11.38
C THR A 367 -4.54 22.70 -11.96
N ASN A 368 -4.31 23.93 -11.49
CA ASN A 368 -3.32 24.86 -12.07
C ASN A 368 -2.13 25.14 -11.17
N GLU A 369 -2.15 24.66 -9.93
CA GLU A 369 -1.10 24.93 -8.96
C GLU A 369 -0.93 23.80 -7.94
N THR A 370 0.21 23.81 -7.30
CA THR A 370 0.50 23.00 -6.11
C THR A 370 0.82 23.92 -4.96
N GLN A 371 0.17 23.70 -3.81
CA GLN A 371 0.41 24.48 -2.61
C GLN A 371 1.04 23.61 -1.51
N LEU A 372 2.14 24.08 -0.94
CA LEU A 372 2.66 23.51 0.31
C LEU A 372 1.93 24.18 1.48
N VAL A 373 1.05 23.43 2.11
CA VAL A 373 0.20 23.89 3.22
C VAL A 373 0.80 23.43 4.55
N LYS A 374 0.89 24.35 5.51
CA LYS A 374 1.34 24.06 6.88
C LYS A 374 0.18 24.25 7.85
N LEU A 375 -0.14 23.20 8.59
CA LEU A 375 -1.12 23.23 9.68
C LEU A 375 -0.54 23.97 10.91
N GLN A 376 -1.38 24.75 11.61
CA GLN A 376 -1.02 25.62 12.72
C GLN A 376 -1.84 25.35 13.98
#